data_567f732936b6692c19bc7d9a0256da33
#
_entry.id   567f732936b6692c19bc7d9a0256da33
#
_cell.length_a   1.000
_cell.length_b   1.000
_cell.length_c   1.000
_cell.angle_alpha   90.00
_cell.angle_beta   90.00
_cell.angle_gamma   90.00
#
_symmetry.space_group_name_H-M   'P 1'
#
loop_
_entity.id
_entity.type
_entity.pdbx_description
1 polymer ?
#
loop_
_entity_poly.entity_id
_entity_poly.type
_entity_poly.pdbx_seq_one_letter_code
_entity_poly.pdbx_strand_id
1 'polypeptide(L)'
;MNKLAAYWEKIVLGIVVLFAILVVVIKLTGGVPVPELATQRAVTSLSTNDLDLYNVIITRAKSPVPDVLAFNYFAHPWLQYCTACKKLQPSWSVTCPECGATVSYKEDSDGDGIPNAWEKQRGLDWTNPRDGAADQDQDGLTALEEFKRNSDPQKPGDPNIVLDDWRFVEIYRPIRPLAFKNRPPGGGKLQIQYKGRGYFVGENDMIQGKGDPKPVYKVGKLTIKMPPVWNPRLNRSNNVDRSELAMTDLLANEEFFIVFGQTNYETRVVARVMPKGANDETNVTVGTELLLKSVKKNAVVKSLDADAKTWSCTVGAIEYSGAAER
;
A
#
# COMPACT_ATOMS: atom_id res chain seq x y z
N MET A 1 40.46 37.09 -21.17
CA MET A 1 39.42 36.04 -21.27
C MET A 1 38.34 36.40 -20.26
N ASN A 2 37.12 36.74 -20.59
CA ASN A 2 35.91 36.78 -19.78
C ASN A 2 34.86 37.83 -20.18
N LYS A 3 34.94 38.39 -21.40
CA LYS A 3 33.83 39.22 -21.87
C LYS A 3 32.62 38.40 -22.41
N LEU A 4 32.85 37.18 -22.85
CA LEU A 4 31.78 36.30 -23.32
C LEU A 4 30.91 35.76 -22.18
N ALA A 5 31.49 35.49 -21.02
CA ALA A 5 30.72 34.97 -19.84
C ALA A 5 29.73 36.00 -19.27
N ALA A 6 30.06 37.33 -19.40
CA ALA A 6 29.18 38.39 -18.92
C ALA A 6 27.96 38.65 -19.83
N TYR A 7 27.96 38.10 -21.04
CA TYR A 7 26.84 38.25 -21.98
C TYR A 7 26.04 36.95 -22.20
N TRP A 8 26.47 35.88 -21.58
CA TRP A 8 25.84 34.57 -21.76
C TRP A 8 24.35 34.59 -21.40
N GLU A 9 23.99 35.20 -20.30
CA GLU A 9 22.58 35.31 -19.88
C GLU A 9 21.73 36.09 -20.88
N LYS A 10 22.30 37.16 -21.48
CA LYS A 10 21.61 37.96 -22.49
C LYS A 10 21.47 37.21 -23.81
N ILE A 11 22.44 36.35 -24.15
CA ILE A 11 22.39 35.51 -25.35
C ILE A 11 21.33 34.42 -25.16
N VAL A 12 21.29 33.77 -24.00
CA VAL A 12 20.26 32.75 -23.68
C VAL A 12 18.86 33.36 -23.67
N LEU A 13 18.69 34.53 -23.06
CA LEU A 13 17.43 35.24 -23.05
C LEU A 13 16.99 35.60 -24.49
N GLY A 14 17.93 36.07 -25.33
CA GLY A 14 17.66 36.38 -26.73
C GLY A 14 17.20 35.16 -27.53
N ILE A 15 17.81 33.98 -27.30
CA ILE A 15 17.42 32.74 -27.97
C ILE A 15 16.02 32.30 -27.52
N VAL A 16 15.72 32.41 -26.22
CA VAL A 16 14.38 32.05 -25.67
C VAL A 16 13.31 32.97 -26.25
N VAL A 17 13.56 34.27 -26.33
CA VAL A 17 12.61 35.23 -26.92
C VAL A 17 12.42 34.96 -28.41
N LEU A 18 13.49 34.68 -29.16
CA LEU A 18 13.40 34.30 -30.57
C LEU A 18 12.61 33.04 -30.80
N PHE A 19 12.80 32.03 -29.94
CA PHE A 19 12.03 30.78 -30.00
C PHE A 19 10.56 31.01 -29.68
N ALA A 20 10.24 31.83 -28.68
CA ALA A 20 8.87 32.20 -28.33
C ALA A 20 8.18 32.96 -29.51
N ILE A 21 8.88 33.89 -30.13
CA ILE A 21 8.37 34.61 -31.32
C ILE A 21 8.15 33.63 -32.48
N LEU A 22 9.06 32.69 -32.70
CA LEU A 22 8.93 31.67 -33.73
C LEU A 22 7.68 30.79 -33.52
N VAL A 23 7.44 30.38 -32.28
CA VAL A 23 6.25 29.59 -31.90
C VAL A 23 4.96 30.40 -32.13
N VAL A 24 4.95 31.68 -31.78
CA VAL A 24 3.82 32.58 -32.03
C VAL A 24 3.58 32.77 -33.53
N VAL A 25 4.63 32.98 -34.30
CA VAL A 25 4.54 33.14 -35.77
C VAL A 25 4.01 31.84 -36.39
N ILE A 26 4.49 30.67 -35.98
CA ILE A 26 3.99 29.39 -36.47
C ILE A 26 2.49 29.21 -36.12
N LYS A 27 2.06 29.70 -34.94
CA LYS A 27 0.65 29.67 -34.56
C LYS A 27 -0.21 30.68 -35.34
N LEU A 28 0.31 31.83 -35.66
CA LEU A 28 -0.41 32.89 -36.38
C LEU A 28 -0.42 32.68 -37.91
N THR A 29 0.60 32.04 -38.47
CA THR A 29 0.68 31.77 -39.93
C THR A 29 0.02 30.43 -40.33
N GLY A 30 -0.78 29.84 -39.43
CA GLY A 30 -1.42 28.55 -39.69
C GLY A 30 -0.38 27.43 -39.59
N GLY A 31 -0.30 26.82 -38.45
CA GLY A 31 0.62 25.69 -38.21
C GLY A 31 0.52 24.66 -39.31
N VAL A 32 1.53 23.81 -39.37
CA VAL A 32 1.65 22.65 -40.25
C VAL A 32 0.26 22.14 -40.65
N PRO A 33 -0.06 22.10 -41.94
CA PRO A 33 -1.38 21.62 -42.34
C PRO A 33 -1.56 20.23 -41.74
N VAL A 34 -2.37 20.15 -40.69
CA VAL A 34 -2.92 18.87 -40.27
C VAL A 34 -3.69 18.40 -41.49
N PRO A 35 -3.43 17.20 -42.04
CA PRO A 35 -4.26 16.69 -43.12
C PRO A 35 -5.69 16.76 -42.60
N GLU A 36 -6.49 17.59 -43.24
CA GLU A 36 -7.91 17.69 -42.97
C GLU A 36 -8.44 16.27 -43.10
N LEU A 37 -8.66 15.61 -41.96
CA LEU A 37 -9.57 14.49 -41.97
C LEU A 37 -10.82 15.01 -42.63
N ALA A 38 -11.19 14.40 -43.75
CA ALA A 38 -12.31 14.76 -44.57
C ALA A 38 -13.65 14.55 -43.83
N THR A 39 -13.84 15.25 -42.73
CA THR A 39 -14.99 15.19 -41.83
C THR A 39 -15.83 16.46 -41.83
N GLN A 40 -15.53 17.40 -42.73
CA GLN A 40 -16.45 18.51 -42.94
C GLN A 40 -16.85 18.64 -44.41
N ARG A 41 -17.44 17.59 -44.98
CA ARG A 41 -18.54 17.84 -45.90
C ARG A 41 -19.75 18.15 -45.05
N ALA A 42 -20.10 19.42 -44.98
CA ALA A 42 -21.40 19.83 -44.50
C ALA A 42 -22.45 18.94 -45.17
N VAL A 43 -23.15 18.17 -44.37
CA VAL A 43 -24.27 17.35 -44.83
C VAL A 43 -25.42 18.32 -45.15
N THR A 44 -25.39 18.92 -46.36
CA THR A 44 -26.40 19.87 -46.76
C THR A 44 -27.57 19.22 -47.50
N SER A 45 -27.49 17.94 -47.84
CA SER A 45 -28.62 17.11 -48.25
C SER A 45 -28.18 15.65 -48.27
N LEU A 46 -28.70 14.83 -47.37
CA LEU A 46 -28.60 13.38 -47.48
C LEU A 46 -29.57 12.92 -48.56
N SER A 47 -29.04 12.32 -49.62
CA SER A 47 -29.87 11.56 -50.59
C SER A 47 -30.38 10.28 -49.90
N THR A 48 -31.46 9.70 -50.44
CA THR A 48 -31.96 8.40 -49.95
C THR A 48 -30.88 7.32 -49.96
N ASN A 49 -29.95 7.37 -50.91
CA ASN A 49 -28.79 6.47 -50.99
C ASN A 49 -27.80 6.68 -49.86
N ASP A 50 -27.64 7.92 -49.36
CA ASP A 50 -26.74 8.23 -48.26
C ASP A 50 -27.33 7.74 -46.92
N LEU A 51 -28.66 7.76 -46.79
CA LEU A 51 -29.37 7.20 -45.63
C LEU A 51 -29.24 5.68 -45.56
N ASP A 52 -29.29 5.02 -46.71
CA ASP A 52 -29.08 3.57 -46.81
C ASP A 52 -27.64 3.21 -46.44
N LEU A 53 -26.67 3.96 -46.95
CA LEU A 53 -25.26 3.78 -46.60
C LEU A 53 -25.02 4.03 -45.09
N TYR A 54 -25.64 5.06 -44.52
CA TYR A 54 -25.56 5.37 -43.08
C TYR A 54 -26.17 4.24 -42.24
N ASN A 55 -27.34 3.71 -42.64
CA ASN A 55 -27.97 2.57 -41.98
C ASN A 55 -27.12 1.28 -42.11
N VAL A 56 -26.47 1.06 -43.24
CA VAL A 56 -25.52 -0.05 -43.41
C VAL A 56 -24.31 0.11 -42.52
N ILE A 57 -23.79 1.33 -42.36
CA ILE A 57 -22.66 1.61 -41.44
C ILE A 57 -23.07 1.40 -39.99
N ILE A 58 -24.25 1.90 -39.56
CA ILE A 58 -24.76 1.68 -38.22
C ILE A 58 -25.04 0.21 -37.95
N THR A 59 -25.64 -0.49 -38.90
CA THR A 59 -25.92 -1.92 -38.74
C THR A 59 -24.64 -2.73 -38.68
N ARG A 60 -23.61 -2.34 -39.43
CA ARG A 60 -22.27 -2.95 -39.37
C ARG A 60 -21.54 -2.61 -38.10
N ALA A 61 -21.68 -1.39 -37.59
CA ALA A 61 -21.12 -0.99 -36.31
C ALA A 61 -21.79 -1.67 -35.10
N LYS A 62 -23.06 -2.09 -35.26
CA LYS A 62 -23.82 -2.86 -34.28
C LYS A 62 -23.66 -4.37 -34.42
N SER A 63 -23.21 -4.85 -35.58
CA SER A 63 -22.89 -6.27 -35.76
C SER A 63 -21.57 -6.57 -35.04
N PRO A 64 -21.43 -7.74 -34.43
CA PRO A 64 -20.14 -8.14 -33.88
C PRO A 64 -19.11 -8.10 -35.02
N VAL A 65 -18.08 -7.28 -34.86
CA VAL A 65 -17.01 -7.11 -35.84
C VAL A 65 -16.45 -8.51 -36.16
N PRO A 66 -16.42 -8.95 -37.42
CA PRO A 66 -15.80 -10.22 -37.75
C PRO A 66 -14.35 -10.20 -37.26
N ASP A 67 -13.91 -11.27 -36.63
CA ASP A 67 -12.56 -11.43 -36.05
C ASP A 67 -11.40 -10.96 -36.94
N VAL A 68 -11.60 -10.99 -38.28
CA VAL A 68 -10.58 -10.63 -39.28
C VAL A 68 -10.36 -9.11 -39.41
N LEU A 69 -11.36 -8.26 -39.12
CA LEU A 69 -11.23 -6.80 -39.28
C LEU A 69 -10.83 -6.10 -37.94
N ALA A 70 -11.11 -6.71 -36.83
CA ALA A 70 -10.68 -6.21 -35.51
C ALA A 70 -9.14 -6.27 -35.35
N PHE A 71 -8.48 -7.13 -36.11
CA PHE A 71 -7.05 -7.42 -35.90
C PHE A 71 -6.10 -6.38 -36.48
N ASN A 72 -6.48 -5.58 -37.46
CA ASN A 72 -5.50 -4.78 -38.21
C ASN A 72 -5.47 -3.28 -37.93
N TYR A 73 -6.45 -2.69 -37.24
CA TYR A 73 -6.50 -1.24 -37.09
C TYR A 73 -6.34 -0.71 -35.63
N PHE A 74 -6.59 -1.54 -34.63
CA PHE A 74 -6.47 -1.16 -33.22
C PHE A 74 -5.85 -2.25 -32.33
N ALA A 75 -5.10 -3.15 -32.94
CA ALA A 75 -4.37 -4.16 -32.16
C ALA A 75 -3.25 -3.48 -31.37
N HIS A 76 -3.62 -2.86 -30.26
CA HIS A 76 -2.66 -2.56 -29.23
C HIS A 76 -2.10 -3.92 -28.75
N PRO A 77 -0.78 -4.16 -28.81
CA PRO A 77 -0.20 -5.47 -28.48
C PRO A 77 -0.59 -5.99 -27.09
N TRP A 78 -1.10 -5.08 -26.26
CA TRP A 78 -1.51 -5.33 -24.87
C TRP A 78 -3.01 -5.54 -24.66
N LEU A 79 -3.83 -5.50 -25.69
CA LEU A 79 -5.28 -5.62 -25.56
C LEU A 79 -5.81 -6.72 -26.49
N GLN A 80 -6.78 -7.50 -25.99
CA GLN A 80 -7.52 -8.50 -26.76
C GLN A 80 -9.01 -8.41 -26.44
N TYR A 81 -9.84 -8.91 -27.35
CA TYR A 81 -11.27 -9.02 -27.11
C TYR A 81 -11.59 -10.34 -26.41
N CYS A 82 -12.40 -10.29 -25.36
CA CYS A 82 -12.97 -11.49 -24.79
C CYS A 82 -13.80 -12.24 -25.83
N THR A 83 -13.59 -13.53 -26.01
CA THR A 83 -14.32 -14.36 -26.95
C THR A 83 -15.81 -14.50 -26.61
N ALA A 84 -16.15 -14.41 -25.29
CA ALA A 84 -17.52 -14.53 -24.81
C ALA A 84 -18.29 -13.19 -24.82
N CYS A 85 -17.78 -12.13 -24.20
CA CYS A 85 -18.52 -10.86 -24.06
C CYS A 85 -18.07 -9.76 -25.03
N LYS A 86 -17.02 -10.01 -25.85
CA LYS A 86 -16.48 -9.08 -26.87
C LYS A 86 -15.93 -7.76 -26.29
N LYS A 87 -15.78 -7.62 -24.98
CA LYS A 87 -15.13 -6.46 -24.36
C LYS A 87 -13.62 -6.55 -24.46
N LEU A 88 -12.98 -5.39 -24.59
CA LEU A 88 -11.53 -5.23 -24.57
C LEU A 88 -11.00 -5.56 -23.17
N GLN A 89 -9.93 -6.33 -23.13
CA GLN A 89 -9.24 -6.71 -21.91
C GLN A 89 -7.74 -6.81 -22.17
N PRO A 90 -6.92 -6.85 -21.15
CA PRO A 90 -5.49 -7.09 -21.30
C PRO A 90 -5.22 -8.43 -22.01
N SER A 91 -4.25 -8.47 -22.92
CA SER A 91 -3.91 -9.70 -23.67
C SER A 91 -3.40 -10.84 -22.78
N TRP A 92 -2.95 -10.54 -21.59
CA TRP A 92 -2.48 -11.49 -20.57
C TRP A 92 -3.56 -11.95 -19.58
N SER A 93 -4.79 -11.50 -19.72
CA SER A 93 -5.87 -11.84 -18.79
C SER A 93 -6.36 -13.27 -19.01
N VAL A 94 -6.19 -14.15 -18.02
CA VAL A 94 -6.66 -15.55 -18.07
C VAL A 94 -8.19 -15.64 -17.98
N THR A 95 -8.78 -14.73 -17.23
CA THR A 95 -10.23 -14.62 -17.06
C THR A 95 -10.66 -13.22 -17.41
N CYS A 96 -11.76 -13.12 -18.15
CA CYS A 96 -12.33 -11.82 -18.47
C CYS A 96 -12.85 -11.15 -17.20
N PRO A 97 -12.38 -9.93 -16.85
CA PRO A 97 -12.84 -9.23 -15.64
C PRO A 97 -14.32 -8.84 -15.71
N GLU A 98 -14.90 -8.80 -16.91
CA GLU A 98 -16.28 -8.39 -17.10
C GLU A 98 -17.30 -9.54 -17.07
N CYS A 99 -16.95 -10.71 -17.58
CA CYS A 99 -17.88 -11.84 -17.67
C CYS A 99 -17.38 -13.13 -17.03
N GLY A 100 -16.16 -13.15 -16.49
CA GLY A 100 -15.57 -14.33 -15.87
C GLY A 100 -15.22 -15.49 -16.81
N ALA A 101 -15.40 -15.32 -18.13
CA ALA A 101 -15.07 -16.37 -19.08
C ALA A 101 -13.56 -16.55 -19.21
N THR A 102 -13.10 -17.80 -19.33
CA THR A 102 -11.69 -18.10 -19.61
C THR A 102 -11.34 -17.61 -21.01
N VAL A 103 -10.25 -16.86 -21.12
CA VAL A 103 -9.77 -16.29 -22.38
C VAL A 103 -8.74 -17.23 -22.99
N SER A 104 -8.95 -17.61 -24.23
CA SER A 104 -7.98 -18.41 -24.98
C SER A 104 -6.86 -17.52 -25.48
N TYR A 105 -5.62 -17.80 -25.09
CA TYR A 105 -4.43 -17.14 -25.63
C TYR A 105 -4.13 -17.66 -27.03
N LYS A 106 -3.85 -16.74 -27.94
CA LYS A 106 -3.62 -17.15 -29.34
C LYS A 106 -2.17 -17.53 -29.64
N GLU A 107 -1.22 -17.08 -28.81
CA GLU A 107 0.20 -17.34 -29.08
C GLU A 107 0.93 -17.62 -27.75
N ASP A 108 1.19 -18.87 -27.52
CA ASP A 108 2.08 -19.45 -26.53
C ASP A 108 2.98 -20.41 -27.32
N SER A 109 4.17 -19.93 -27.68
CA SER A 109 5.02 -20.61 -28.69
C SER A 109 5.82 -21.77 -28.08
N ASP A 110 6.12 -21.71 -26.81
CA ASP A 110 6.90 -22.74 -26.11
C ASP A 110 6.01 -23.66 -25.24
N GLY A 111 4.74 -23.30 -25.04
CA GLY A 111 3.74 -24.15 -24.38
C GLY A 111 3.86 -24.19 -22.87
N ASP A 112 4.43 -23.18 -22.23
CA ASP A 112 4.59 -23.11 -20.77
C ASP A 112 3.33 -22.58 -20.04
N GLY A 113 2.37 -22.06 -20.80
CA GLY A 113 1.10 -21.52 -20.30
C GLY A 113 1.11 -20.02 -20.09
N ILE A 114 2.20 -19.34 -20.49
CA ILE A 114 2.32 -17.89 -20.50
C ILE A 114 2.23 -17.38 -21.95
N PRO A 115 1.44 -16.35 -22.25
CA PRO A 115 1.37 -15.82 -23.61
C PRO A 115 2.64 -15.06 -24.00
N ASN A 116 3.12 -15.25 -25.23
CA ASN A 116 4.28 -14.56 -25.79
C ASN A 116 4.26 -13.03 -25.59
N ALA A 117 3.08 -12.41 -25.67
CA ALA A 117 2.94 -10.98 -25.49
C ALA A 117 3.26 -10.53 -24.06
N TRP A 118 2.85 -11.32 -23.07
CA TRP A 118 3.12 -11.03 -21.64
C TRP A 118 4.60 -11.25 -21.32
N GLU A 119 5.19 -12.32 -21.85
CA GLU A 119 6.61 -12.64 -21.68
C GLU A 119 7.50 -11.54 -22.26
N LYS A 120 7.24 -11.11 -23.49
CA LYS A 120 7.96 -10.00 -24.14
C LYS A 120 7.87 -8.70 -23.31
N GLN A 121 6.71 -8.44 -22.71
CA GLN A 121 6.53 -7.27 -21.86
C GLN A 121 7.35 -7.34 -20.58
N ARG A 122 7.50 -8.53 -20.04
CA ARG A 122 8.18 -8.79 -18.75
C ARG A 122 9.63 -9.20 -18.93
N GLY A 123 10.14 -9.24 -20.17
CA GLY A 123 11.53 -9.59 -20.46
C GLY A 123 11.82 -11.09 -20.29
N LEU A 124 10.79 -11.93 -20.39
CA LEU A 124 10.92 -13.39 -20.46
C LEU A 124 11.22 -13.85 -21.89
N ASP A 125 11.71 -15.06 -22.04
CA ASP A 125 12.03 -15.65 -23.34
C ASP A 125 10.85 -16.52 -23.84
N TRP A 126 9.99 -15.95 -24.63
CA TRP A 126 8.81 -16.56 -25.24
C TRP A 126 9.06 -17.82 -26.10
N THR A 127 10.31 -18.29 -26.15
CA THR A 127 10.71 -19.53 -26.84
C THR A 127 11.29 -20.58 -25.88
N ASN A 128 11.34 -20.27 -24.57
CA ASN A 128 11.97 -21.10 -23.56
C ASN A 128 10.98 -21.59 -22.50
N PRO A 129 10.43 -22.81 -22.62
CA PRO A 129 9.37 -23.30 -21.70
C PRO A 129 9.83 -23.50 -20.25
N ARG A 130 11.06 -23.16 -19.92
CA ARG A 130 11.58 -23.31 -18.55
C ARG A 130 11.46 -22.03 -17.72
N ASP A 131 11.34 -20.89 -18.36
CA ASP A 131 11.27 -19.62 -17.63
C ASP A 131 9.90 -19.39 -16.97
N GLY A 132 8.82 -19.95 -17.53
CA GLY A 132 7.55 -19.98 -16.84
C GLY A 132 7.56 -20.72 -15.50
N ALA A 133 8.43 -21.72 -15.35
CA ALA A 133 8.63 -22.45 -14.11
C ALA A 133 9.74 -21.85 -13.21
N ALA A 134 10.46 -20.83 -13.69
CA ALA A 134 11.52 -20.17 -12.95
C ALA A 134 10.94 -19.09 -12.02
N ASP A 135 11.54 -18.92 -10.86
CA ASP A 135 11.34 -17.82 -9.93
C ASP A 135 12.50 -16.83 -10.17
N GLN A 136 12.26 -15.81 -10.98
CA GLN A 136 13.33 -14.94 -11.48
C GLN A 136 13.81 -13.92 -10.45
N ASP A 137 12.93 -13.41 -9.64
CA ASP A 137 13.21 -12.42 -8.60
C ASP A 137 13.38 -13.03 -7.20
N GLN A 138 13.18 -14.37 -7.09
CA GLN A 138 13.37 -15.18 -5.89
C GLN A 138 12.37 -14.86 -4.76
N ASP A 139 11.19 -14.39 -5.11
CA ASP A 139 10.16 -14.10 -4.11
C ASP A 139 9.34 -15.33 -3.71
N GLY A 140 9.47 -16.41 -4.48
CA GLY A 140 8.87 -17.70 -4.21
C GLY A 140 7.64 -17.99 -5.04
N LEU A 141 7.35 -17.12 -6.01
CA LEU A 141 6.40 -17.37 -7.07
C LEU A 141 7.15 -17.65 -8.38
N THR A 142 6.63 -18.56 -9.16
CA THR A 142 7.13 -18.79 -10.52
C THR A 142 6.52 -17.76 -11.47
N ALA A 143 7.16 -17.48 -12.60
CA ALA A 143 6.62 -16.55 -13.60
C ALA A 143 5.20 -16.94 -14.05
N LEU A 144 4.86 -18.23 -14.12
CA LEU A 144 3.51 -18.70 -14.41
C LEU A 144 2.51 -18.39 -13.28
N GLU A 145 2.93 -18.47 -12.02
CA GLU A 145 2.07 -18.10 -10.87
C GLU A 145 1.85 -16.61 -10.83
N GLU A 146 2.86 -15.83 -11.13
CA GLU A 146 2.78 -14.38 -11.23
C GLU A 146 1.94 -13.93 -12.41
N PHE A 147 2.08 -14.57 -13.55
CA PHE A 147 1.19 -14.36 -14.69
C PHE A 147 -0.29 -14.54 -14.29
N LYS A 148 -0.61 -15.63 -13.58
CA LYS A 148 -1.98 -15.90 -13.09
C LYS A 148 -2.47 -14.84 -12.08
N ARG A 149 -1.57 -14.18 -11.37
CA ARG A 149 -1.85 -13.13 -10.38
C ARG A 149 -1.76 -11.72 -10.98
N ASN A 150 -1.28 -11.61 -12.23
CA ASN A 150 -1.00 -10.36 -12.92
C ASN A 150 0.03 -9.48 -12.18
N SER A 151 1.06 -10.11 -11.66
CA SER A 151 2.20 -9.48 -10.98
C SER A 151 3.43 -9.37 -11.89
N ASP A 152 4.52 -8.83 -11.37
CA ASP A 152 5.74 -8.58 -12.13
C ASP A 152 6.84 -9.58 -11.74
N PRO A 153 7.22 -10.54 -12.63
CA PRO A 153 8.19 -11.59 -12.34
C PRO A 153 9.63 -11.10 -12.17
N GLN A 154 9.87 -9.81 -12.27
CA GLN A 154 11.16 -9.18 -12.05
C GLN A 154 11.19 -8.29 -10.81
N LYS A 155 10.08 -8.23 -10.07
CA LYS A 155 9.95 -7.35 -8.93
C LYS A 155 9.64 -8.12 -7.65
N PRO A 156 10.66 -8.43 -6.84
CA PRO A 156 10.45 -9.16 -5.59
C PRO A 156 9.38 -8.51 -4.70
N GLY A 157 8.44 -9.32 -4.25
CA GLY A 157 7.38 -8.86 -3.37
C GLY A 157 6.15 -8.25 -4.06
N ASP A 158 6.03 -8.39 -5.35
CA ASP A 158 4.86 -8.11 -6.15
C ASP A 158 4.32 -9.42 -6.75
N PRO A 159 3.13 -9.92 -6.32
CA PRO A 159 2.19 -9.34 -5.37
C PRO A 159 2.63 -9.52 -3.92
N ASN A 160 2.00 -8.76 -3.00
CA ASN A 160 2.24 -8.94 -1.57
C ASN A 160 1.59 -10.25 -1.08
N ILE A 161 2.36 -11.33 -1.12
CA ILE A 161 1.91 -12.70 -0.76
C ILE A 161 1.47 -12.84 0.70
N VAL A 162 1.93 -11.94 1.60
CA VAL A 162 1.49 -11.94 3.00
C VAL A 162 0.02 -11.57 3.07
N LEU A 163 -0.43 -10.63 2.25
CA LEU A 163 -1.83 -10.21 2.18
C LEU A 163 -2.75 -11.22 1.48
N ASP A 164 -2.21 -12.25 0.83
CA ASP A 164 -3.03 -13.34 0.28
C ASP A 164 -3.63 -14.21 1.39
N ASP A 165 -2.88 -14.42 2.45
CA ASP A 165 -3.25 -15.32 3.54
C ASP A 165 -3.65 -14.59 4.83
N TRP A 166 -3.15 -13.36 5.06
CA TRP A 166 -3.34 -12.64 6.30
C TRP A 166 -3.84 -11.21 6.08
N ARG A 167 -4.72 -10.76 6.97
CA ARG A 167 -5.14 -9.36 7.10
C ARG A 167 -4.61 -8.79 8.40
N PHE A 168 -3.97 -7.63 8.33
CA PHE A 168 -3.59 -6.85 9.50
C PHE A 168 -4.74 -5.90 9.84
N VAL A 169 -5.52 -6.26 10.84
CA VAL A 169 -6.75 -5.55 11.22
C VAL A 169 -6.42 -4.26 11.97
N GLU A 170 -5.53 -4.35 12.95
CA GLU A 170 -5.17 -3.24 13.82
C GLU A 170 -3.75 -3.41 14.35
N ILE A 171 -3.03 -2.28 14.49
CA ILE A 171 -1.72 -2.23 15.15
C ILE A 171 -1.82 -1.24 16.30
N TYR A 172 -1.50 -1.70 17.51
CA TYR A 172 -1.69 -0.91 18.71
C TYR A 172 -0.67 -1.23 19.79
N ARG A 173 -0.57 -0.32 20.76
CA ARG A 173 0.14 -0.58 22.03
C ARG A 173 -0.88 -1.01 23.06
N PRO A 174 -0.76 -2.20 23.67
CA PRO A 174 -1.66 -2.62 24.73
C PRO A 174 -1.65 -1.62 25.89
N ILE A 175 -2.81 -1.45 26.51
CA ILE A 175 -2.93 -0.62 27.70
C ILE A 175 -2.35 -1.40 28.88
N ARG A 176 -1.38 -0.81 29.58
CA ARG A 176 -0.91 -1.36 30.85
C ARG A 176 -2.05 -1.28 31.88
N PRO A 177 -2.31 -2.35 32.61
CA PRO A 177 -3.36 -2.37 33.63
C PRO A 177 -2.96 -1.56 34.90
N LEU A 178 -2.15 -0.52 34.72
CA LEU A 178 -1.64 0.38 35.76
C LEU A 178 -2.11 1.81 35.47
N ALA A 179 -2.58 2.50 36.53
CA ALA A 179 -2.89 3.93 36.47
C ALA A 179 -2.40 4.65 37.70
N PHE A 180 -1.70 5.75 37.51
CA PHE A 180 -1.29 6.66 38.60
C PHE A 180 -2.44 7.62 38.93
N LYS A 181 -3.13 7.37 40.02
CA LYS A 181 -4.42 8.01 40.34
C LYS A 181 -4.30 9.20 41.34
N ASN A 182 -3.43 9.11 42.32
CA ASN A 182 -3.31 10.18 43.31
C ASN A 182 -1.90 10.32 43.84
N ARG A 183 -1.53 11.57 44.11
CA ARG A 183 -0.27 11.99 44.71
C ARG A 183 -0.56 13.06 45.78
N PRO A 184 -0.37 12.77 47.09
CA PRO A 184 -0.58 13.74 48.12
C PRO A 184 0.37 14.94 48.00
N PRO A 185 -0.10 16.20 48.12
CA PRO A 185 0.73 17.39 47.94
C PRO A 185 1.90 17.51 48.93
N GLY A 186 1.75 16.97 50.11
CA GLY A 186 2.76 17.01 51.20
C GLY A 186 3.69 15.81 51.22
N GLY A 187 3.70 14.97 50.21
CA GLY A 187 4.38 13.69 50.23
C GLY A 187 3.54 12.60 50.93
N GLY A 188 4.03 11.38 50.92
CA GLY A 188 3.33 10.21 51.43
C GLY A 188 3.13 9.12 50.37
N LYS A 189 2.27 8.16 50.70
CA LYS A 189 2.02 7.04 49.81
C LYS A 189 1.25 7.47 48.56
N LEU A 190 1.74 7.06 47.39
CA LEU A 190 1.12 7.27 46.10
C LEU A 190 -0.03 6.29 45.89
N GLN A 191 -1.10 6.69 45.24
CA GLN A 191 -2.19 5.79 44.89
C GLN A 191 -2.03 5.32 43.43
N ILE A 192 -1.78 4.03 43.26
CA ILE A 192 -1.71 3.36 41.99
C ILE A 192 -2.90 2.40 41.87
N GLN A 193 -3.55 2.38 40.75
CA GLN A 193 -4.55 1.38 40.43
C GLN A 193 -3.92 0.29 39.57
N TYR A 194 -4.05 -0.98 39.98
CA TYR A 194 -3.62 -2.14 39.21
C TYR A 194 -4.75 -3.16 39.12
N LYS A 195 -5.07 -3.59 37.92
CA LYS A 195 -6.21 -4.50 37.65
C LYS A 195 -7.49 -4.06 38.38
N GLY A 196 -7.79 -2.77 38.34
CA GLY A 196 -8.99 -2.20 38.95
C GLY A 196 -8.91 -1.95 40.47
N ARG A 197 -7.87 -2.39 41.17
CA ARG A 197 -7.67 -2.19 42.60
C ARG A 197 -6.69 -1.08 42.89
N GLY A 198 -6.97 -0.32 43.98
CA GLY A 198 -6.08 0.75 44.48
C GLY A 198 -5.02 0.20 45.44
N TYR A 199 -3.79 0.62 45.25
CA TYR A 199 -2.63 0.33 46.11
C TYR A 199 -2.03 1.64 46.59
N PHE A 200 -1.70 1.72 47.85
CA PHE A 200 -0.97 2.84 48.45
C PHE A 200 0.49 2.44 48.62
N VAL A 201 1.35 3.01 47.79
CA VAL A 201 2.74 2.58 47.62
C VAL A 201 3.72 3.74 47.84
N GLY A 202 4.89 3.41 48.33
CA GLY A 202 6.08 4.28 48.38
C GLY A 202 7.13 3.80 47.36
N GLU A 203 8.27 4.51 47.36
CA GLU A 203 9.42 4.10 46.58
C GLU A 203 9.96 2.73 47.06
N ASN A 204 10.32 1.87 46.12
CA ASN A 204 10.73 0.48 46.32
C ASN A 204 9.65 -0.50 46.79
N ASP A 205 8.41 -0.07 46.98
CA ASP A 205 7.31 -1.01 47.24
C ASP A 205 7.04 -1.89 46.02
N MET A 206 6.54 -3.10 46.28
CA MET A 206 6.17 -4.05 45.23
C MET A 206 4.66 -4.16 45.12
N ILE A 207 4.16 -4.26 43.90
CA ILE A 207 2.73 -4.43 43.62
C ILE A 207 2.48 -5.86 43.20
N GLN A 208 1.59 -6.54 43.89
CA GLN A 208 1.08 -7.86 43.59
C GLN A 208 -0.45 -7.80 43.50
N GLY A 209 -0.98 -8.19 42.34
CA GLY A 209 -2.41 -8.24 42.13
C GLY A 209 -3.04 -9.49 42.74
N LYS A 210 -4.36 -9.45 42.94
CA LYS A 210 -5.10 -10.66 43.33
C LYS A 210 -5.01 -11.68 42.21
N GLY A 211 -4.49 -12.85 42.52
CA GLY A 211 -4.27 -13.94 41.57
C GLY A 211 -2.88 -13.97 40.92
N ASP A 212 -2.05 -12.97 41.19
CA ASP A 212 -0.66 -13.02 40.75
C ASP A 212 0.16 -13.89 41.72
N PRO A 213 0.93 -14.86 41.23
CA PRO A 213 1.70 -15.77 42.11
C PRO A 213 2.85 -15.07 42.83
N LYS A 214 3.32 -13.94 42.33
CA LYS A 214 4.40 -13.14 42.88
C LYS A 214 4.21 -11.66 42.51
N PRO A 215 4.93 -10.72 43.15
CA PRO A 215 4.92 -9.31 42.74
C PRO A 215 5.26 -9.16 41.27
N VAL A 216 4.51 -8.27 40.59
CA VAL A 216 4.64 -8.04 39.15
C VAL A 216 5.39 -6.74 38.89
N TYR A 217 5.16 -5.72 39.72
CA TYR A 217 5.78 -4.41 39.54
C TYR A 217 6.52 -3.94 40.78
N LYS A 218 7.64 -3.25 40.58
CA LYS A 218 8.34 -2.51 41.59
C LYS A 218 8.19 -1.01 41.36
N VAL A 219 7.91 -0.27 42.39
CA VAL A 219 7.77 1.20 42.36
C VAL A 219 9.14 1.85 42.47
N GLY A 220 9.46 2.70 41.55
CA GLY A 220 10.69 3.49 41.53
C GLY A 220 10.48 4.92 41.97
N LYS A 221 11.35 5.81 41.49
CA LYS A 221 11.38 7.23 41.87
C LYS A 221 10.24 8.01 41.20
N LEU A 222 9.64 8.90 42.00
CA LEU A 222 8.68 9.90 41.50
C LEU A 222 9.42 11.14 40.99
N THR A 223 9.12 11.57 39.78
CA THR A 223 9.57 12.84 39.22
C THR A 223 8.37 13.77 39.03
N ILE A 224 8.38 14.88 39.77
CA ILE A 224 7.28 15.86 39.74
C ILE A 224 7.46 16.75 38.52
N LYS A 225 6.42 16.77 37.67
CA LYS A 225 6.33 17.61 36.46
C LYS A 225 5.01 18.38 36.45
N MET A 226 5.09 19.70 36.41
CA MET A 226 3.92 20.61 36.39
C MET A 226 4.01 21.58 35.23
N PRO A 227 4.02 21.10 33.98
CA PRO A 227 4.12 21.97 32.81
C PRO A 227 2.89 22.87 32.67
N PRO A 228 3.09 24.14 32.24
CA PRO A 228 1.98 25.01 31.89
C PRO A 228 1.34 24.51 30.63
N VAL A 229 0.04 24.31 30.64
CA VAL A 229 -0.77 23.90 29.47
C VAL A 229 -1.76 25.02 29.18
N TRP A 230 -1.78 25.47 27.91
CA TRP A 230 -2.71 26.49 27.47
C TRP A 230 -4.14 25.96 27.49
N ASN A 231 -5.02 26.72 28.17
CA ASN A 231 -6.45 26.43 28.23
C ASN A 231 -7.20 27.47 27.37
N PRO A 232 -7.68 27.11 26.18
CA PRO A 232 -8.34 28.06 25.29
C PRO A 232 -9.67 28.60 25.85
N ARG A 233 -10.35 27.84 26.73
CA ARG A 233 -11.61 28.29 27.36
C ARG A 233 -11.39 29.38 28.40
N LEU A 234 -10.24 29.35 29.08
CA LEU A 234 -9.89 30.31 30.12
C LEU A 234 -8.94 31.40 29.63
N ASN A 235 -8.49 31.32 28.39
CA ASN A 235 -7.50 32.20 27.78
C ASN A 235 -6.24 32.40 28.65
N ARG A 236 -5.78 31.33 29.30
CA ARG A 236 -4.62 31.33 30.18
C ARG A 236 -3.95 29.95 30.23
N SER A 237 -2.69 29.92 30.63
CA SER A 237 -1.98 28.68 30.93
C SER A 237 -2.27 28.26 32.41
N ASN A 238 -2.56 26.99 32.59
CA ASN A 238 -2.66 26.34 33.90
C ASN A 238 -1.59 25.27 34.02
N ASN A 239 -1.01 25.13 35.20
CA ASN A 239 -0.11 24.03 35.48
C ASN A 239 -0.92 22.73 35.59
N VAL A 240 -0.55 21.75 34.82
CA VAL A 240 -1.19 20.43 34.82
C VAL A 240 -0.20 19.43 35.41
N ASP A 241 -0.66 18.63 36.39
CA ASP A 241 0.17 17.58 36.94
C ASP A 241 0.41 16.49 35.91
N ARG A 242 1.64 16.36 35.49
CA ARG A 242 2.16 15.29 34.59
C ARG A 242 3.34 14.60 35.22
N SER A 243 3.30 14.47 36.54
CA SER A 243 4.34 13.77 37.31
C SER A 243 4.48 12.34 36.79
N GLU A 244 5.72 11.91 36.69
CA GLU A 244 6.10 10.60 36.20
C GLU A 244 6.58 9.73 37.33
N LEU A 245 6.08 8.52 37.40
CA LEU A 245 6.52 7.51 38.36
C LEU A 245 7.26 6.40 37.61
N ALA A 246 8.52 6.23 37.94
CA ALA A 246 9.30 5.12 37.45
C ALA A 246 8.73 3.80 38.00
N MET A 247 8.65 2.81 37.15
CA MET A 247 8.15 1.47 37.45
C MET A 247 9.07 0.45 36.80
N THR A 248 9.24 -0.70 37.46
CA THR A 248 9.93 -1.84 36.88
C THR A 248 8.94 -3.00 36.76
N ASP A 249 8.78 -3.56 35.58
CA ASP A 249 8.09 -4.82 35.35
C ASP A 249 9.06 -5.96 35.75
N LEU A 250 8.72 -6.68 36.77
CA LEU A 250 9.58 -7.76 37.33
C LEU A 250 9.50 -9.05 36.50
N LEU A 251 8.49 -9.18 35.64
CA LEU A 251 8.34 -10.32 34.73
C LEU A 251 9.11 -10.11 33.44
N ALA A 252 8.99 -8.91 32.86
CA ALA A 252 9.67 -8.53 31.61
C ALA A 252 11.09 -8.00 31.85
N ASN A 253 11.45 -7.66 33.11
CA ASN A 253 12.67 -6.95 33.48
C ASN A 253 12.84 -5.64 32.71
N GLU A 254 11.74 -4.88 32.60
CA GLU A 254 11.67 -3.64 31.82
C GLU A 254 11.36 -2.46 32.75
N GLU A 255 12.12 -1.38 32.58
CA GLU A 255 11.83 -0.10 33.26
C GLU A 255 10.98 0.79 32.36
N PHE A 256 9.96 1.42 32.93
CA PHE A 256 9.05 2.32 32.25
C PHE A 256 8.51 3.40 33.18
N PHE A 257 7.82 4.39 32.63
CA PHE A 257 7.20 5.46 33.42
C PHE A 257 5.68 5.42 33.25
N ILE A 258 4.97 5.66 34.37
CA ILE A 258 3.54 5.93 34.32
C ILE A 258 3.31 7.41 34.66
N VAL A 259 2.44 8.06 33.89
CA VAL A 259 2.15 9.49 34.01
C VAL A 259 0.87 9.70 34.79
N PHE A 260 0.89 10.67 35.69
CA PHE A 260 -0.24 11.01 36.53
C PHE A 260 -1.48 11.34 35.71
N GLY A 261 -2.59 10.64 36.01
CA GLY A 261 -3.89 10.86 35.37
C GLY A 261 -3.99 10.44 33.90
N GLN A 262 -2.95 9.80 33.33
CA GLN A 262 -2.97 9.34 31.96
C GLN A 262 -3.13 7.82 31.83
N THR A 263 -3.60 7.39 30.66
CA THR A 263 -3.56 5.99 30.26
C THR A 263 -2.13 5.63 29.89
N ASN A 264 -1.63 4.54 30.46
CA ASN A 264 -0.28 4.10 30.21
C ASN A 264 -0.31 2.89 29.27
N TYR A 265 0.52 2.93 28.22
CA TYR A 265 0.62 1.89 27.22
C TYR A 265 1.87 1.04 27.44
N GLU A 266 1.82 -0.18 26.97
CA GLU A 266 3.01 -1.04 26.93
C GLU A 266 4.00 -0.51 25.87
N THR A 267 5.27 -0.79 26.06
CA THR A 267 6.32 -0.44 25.09
C THR A 267 6.22 -1.31 23.86
N ARG A 268 5.82 -2.58 24.05
CA ARG A 268 5.62 -3.52 22.93
C ARG A 268 4.45 -3.09 22.06
N VAL A 269 4.63 -3.23 20.77
CA VAL A 269 3.57 -3.07 19.77
C VAL A 269 3.01 -4.44 19.41
N VAL A 270 1.71 -4.51 19.28
CA VAL A 270 0.97 -5.74 18.94
C VAL A 270 0.16 -5.47 17.68
N ALA A 271 0.18 -6.39 16.75
CA ALA A 271 -0.75 -6.40 15.64
C ALA A 271 -1.83 -7.46 15.86
N ARG A 272 -3.06 -7.09 15.58
CA ARG A 272 -4.18 -8.02 15.48
C ARG A 272 -4.30 -8.44 14.04
N VAL A 273 -4.08 -9.71 13.77
CA VAL A 273 -4.11 -10.30 12.44
C VAL A 273 -5.21 -11.35 12.34
N MET A 274 -5.72 -11.53 11.15
CA MET A 274 -6.78 -12.49 10.85
C MET A 274 -6.38 -13.28 9.60
N PRO A 275 -6.44 -14.62 9.62
CA PRO A 275 -6.28 -15.41 8.41
C PRO A 275 -7.40 -15.09 7.41
N LYS A 276 -7.08 -14.99 6.13
CA LYS A 276 -8.08 -14.72 5.09
C LYS A 276 -9.07 -15.88 5.00
N GLY A 277 -10.36 -15.58 5.05
CA GLY A 277 -11.44 -16.59 5.08
C GLY A 277 -11.74 -17.16 6.46
N ALA A 278 -11.11 -16.69 7.53
CA ALA A 278 -11.43 -17.01 8.91
C ALA A 278 -11.89 -15.76 9.68
N ASN A 279 -12.57 -15.98 10.80
CA ASN A 279 -13.02 -14.90 11.69
C ASN A 279 -12.22 -14.83 12.99
N ASP A 280 -11.22 -15.71 13.15
CA ASP A 280 -10.43 -15.79 14.37
C ASP A 280 -9.28 -14.78 14.31
N GLU A 281 -9.34 -13.79 15.20
CA GLU A 281 -8.27 -12.81 15.35
C GLU A 281 -7.17 -13.36 16.27
N THR A 282 -5.92 -13.13 15.86
CA THR A 282 -4.73 -13.52 16.62
C THR A 282 -3.85 -12.30 16.83
N ASN A 283 -3.32 -12.18 18.05
CA ASN A 283 -2.35 -11.15 18.38
C ASN A 283 -0.93 -11.63 18.07
N VAL A 284 -0.20 -10.83 17.30
CA VAL A 284 1.18 -11.10 16.92
C VAL A 284 2.09 -9.93 17.31
N THR A 285 3.35 -10.26 17.55
CA THR A 285 4.40 -9.28 17.88
C THR A 285 5.57 -9.46 16.93
N VAL A 286 6.52 -8.55 16.98
CA VAL A 286 7.78 -8.69 16.25
C VAL A 286 8.43 -10.03 16.59
N GLY A 287 8.89 -10.75 15.57
CA GLY A 287 9.45 -12.09 15.67
C GLY A 287 8.41 -13.23 15.57
N THR A 288 7.10 -12.93 15.52
CA THR A 288 6.08 -13.97 15.30
C THR A 288 6.14 -14.48 13.87
N GLU A 289 6.06 -15.81 13.72
CA GLU A 289 5.98 -16.46 12.41
C GLU A 289 4.52 -16.66 12.00
N LEU A 290 4.19 -16.27 10.78
CA LEU A 290 2.89 -16.44 10.14
C LEU A 290 3.04 -17.43 8.99
N LEU A 291 2.31 -18.54 9.05
CA LEU A 291 2.31 -19.53 7.96
C LEU A 291 1.53 -18.99 6.76
N LEU A 292 2.21 -18.83 5.63
CA LEU A 292 1.61 -18.51 4.33
C LEU A 292 1.22 -19.83 3.65
N LYS A 293 -0.07 -20.10 3.62
CA LYS A 293 -0.61 -21.35 3.03
C LYS A 293 -0.50 -21.33 1.51
N SER A 294 -0.61 -20.16 0.90
CA SER A 294 -0.56 -19.94 -0.55
C SER A 294 0.78 -20.38 -1.15
N VAL A 295 1.88 -20.14 -0.45
CA VAL A 295 3.25 -20.43 -0.91
C VAL A 295 3.99 -21.45 -0.02
N LYS A 296 3.35 -21.96 1.04
CA LYS A 296 3.92 -22.93 2.01
C LYS A 296 5.22 -22.43 2.66
N LYS A 297 5.34 -21.14 2.92
CA LYS A 297 6.48 -20.48 3.56
C LYS A 297 6.03 -19.79 4.85
N ASN A 298 6.96 -19.48 5.74
CA ASN A 298 6.70 -18.67 6.93
C ASN A 298 7.10 -17.22 6.66
N ALA A 299 6.22 -16.28 7.00
CA ALA A 299 6.51 -14.87 7.10
C ALA A 299 6.85 -14.52 8.56
N VAL A 300 7.97 -13.86 8.78
CA VAL A 300 8.38 -13.40 10.11
C VAL A 300 8.03 -11.91 10.24
N VAL A 301 7.26 -11.55 11.24
CA VAL A 301 6.94 -10.15 11.53
C VAL A 301 8.21 -9.41 11.97
N LYS A 302 8.70 -8.48 11.15
CA LYS A 302 9.96 -7.76 11.36
C LYS A 302 9.76 -6.45 12.11
N SER A 303 8.75 -5.70 11.74
CA SER A 303 8.43 -4.43 12.41
C SER A 303 6.92 -4.17 12.47
N LEU A 304 6.52 -3.47 13.52
CA LEU A 304 5.16 -3.00 13.73
C LEU A 304 5.24 -1.56 14.23
N ASP A 305 4.56 -0.64 13.56
CA ASP A 305 4.46 0.76 13.96
C ASP A 305 3.01 1.09 14.34
N ALA A 306 2.79 1.34 15.64
CA ALA A 306 1.46 1.66 16.14
C ALA A 306 1.01 3.09 15.82
N ASP A 307 1.92 4.01 15.55
CA ASP A 307 1.62 5.41 15.24
C ASP A 307 1.31 5.58 13.76
N ALA A 308 2.12 4.99 12.88
CA ALA A 308 1.91 4.97 11.44
C ALA A 308 0.91 3.90 10.99
N LYS A 309 0.56 2.94 11.87
CA LYS A 309 -0.29 1.77 11.54
C LYS A 309 0.27 0.91 10.43
N THR A 310 1.58 0.78 10.38
CA THR A 310 2.28 0.01 9.35
C THR A 310 2.98 -1.21 9.92
N TRP A 311 3.15 -2.21 9.07
CA TRP A 311 3.82 -3.46 9.39
C TRP A 311 4.84 -3.83 8.32
N SER A 312 5.86 -4.59 8.71
CA SER A 312 6.69 -5.30 7.74
C SER A 312 6.93 -6.75 8.20
N CYS A 313 6.98 -7.64 7.21
CA CYS A 313 7.27 -9.06 7.37
C CYS A 313 8.35 -9.47 6.40
N THR A 314 9.17 -10.45 6.77
CA THR A 314 10.14 -11.05 5.85
C THR A 314 9.74 -12.49 5.51
N VAL A 315 9.83 -12.84 4.23
CA VAL A 315 9.69 -14.21 3.74
C VAL A 315 10.99 -14.57 3.04
N GLY A 316 11.82 -15.39 3.69
CA GLY A 316 13.20 -15.58 3.22
C GLY A 316 14.01 -14.28 3.28
N ALA A 317 14.52 -13.83 2.13
CA ALA A 317 15.31 -12.61 2.01
C ALA A 317 14.45 -11.37 1.68
N ILE A 318 13.17 -11.53 1.37
CA ILE A 318 12.31 -10.47 0.85
C ILE A 318 11.50 -9.84 1.98
N GLU A 319 11.39 -8.53 1.97
CA GLU A 319 10.60 -7.75 2.91
C GLU A 319 9.30 -7.27 2.25
N TYR A 320 8.19 -7.62 2.87
CA TYR A 320 6.85 -7.19 2.52
C TYR A 320 6.35 -6.19 3.55
N SER A 321 5.65 -5.16 3.13
CA SER A 321 5.12 -4.15 4.03
C SER A 321 3.71 -3.73 3.62
N GLY A 322 3.01 -3.13 4.57
CA GLY A 322 1.66 -2.65 4.35
C GLY A 322 1.14 -1.81 5.50
N ALA A 323 -0.09 -1.34 5.36
CA ALA A 323 -0.81 -0.66 6.42
C ALA A 323 -1.90 -1.57 7.00
N ALA A 324 -2.23 -1.39 8.28
CA ALA A 324 -3.37 -2.02 8.90
C ALA A 324 -4.67 -1.34 8.46
N GLU A 325 -5.80 -2.05 8.59
CA GLU A 325 -7.11 -1.54 8.18
C GLU A 325 -7.67 -0.46 9.13
N ARG A 326 -7.21 -0.44 10.42
CA ARG A 326 -7.67 0.48 11.48
C ARG A 326 -6.53 1.05 12.32
#